data_bbd61350e1f60d40488437ea365fb847
#
_entry.id   bbd61350e1f60d40488437ea365fb847
#
_cell.length_a   1.000
_cell.length_b   1.000
_cell.length_c   1.000
_cell.angle_alpha   90.00
_cell.angle_beta   90.00
_cell.angle_gamma   90.00
#
_symmetry.space_group_name_H-M   'P 1'
#
loop_
_entity.id
_entity.type
_entity.pdbx_description
1 polymer ?
#
loop_
_entity_poly.entity_id
_entity_poly.type
_entity_poly.pdbx_seq_one_letter_code
_entity_poly.pdbx_strand_id
1 'polypeptide(L)'
;MRRPCSCKSMQGWRFGITKEEITLEKEMSFINKRIIPDSAGPLFRQAKEFDELMMMYNCAIREIKTKLEVLNDELSVRYNRNPIEFIKSRIKKPISIANKLQSRGLEVSIDSVVNNLNDVAGIRVICYFIDDIYDVAKMLARKDDVKLLEVKDYIRNPKENGYRSLHMIVEVPVFFSKAKQNMRVEVQIRTIAMDFWASLEHQLRYKKNIEDIKDSEDISLELKKCAEVIADTDCKMQNIRERIGVFTELT
;
A
#
# COMPACT_ATOMS: atom_id res chain seq x y z
N MET A 1 60.24 17.38 -11.14
CA MET A 1 59.62 18.41 -10.31
C MET A 1 58.10 18.35 -10.53
N ARG A 2 57.37 17.70 -9.60
CA ARG A 2 55.90 17.64 -9.59
C ARG A 2 55.42 18.55 -8.47
N ARG A 3 54.59 19.53 -8.79
CA ARG A 3 53.95 20.43 -7.80
C ARG A 3 52.81 19.69 -7.08
N PRO A 4 52.59 19.88 -5.78
CA PRO A 4 51.45 19.25 -5.07
C PRO A 4 50.19 20.09 -5.29
N CYS A 5 49.08 19.38 -5.50
CA CYS A 5 47.71 19.90 -5.62
C CYS A 5 47.22 20.32 -4.23
N SER A 6 46.91 21.59 -4.01
CA SER A 6 46.40 22.14 -2.77
C SER A 6 44.87 21.83 -2.67
N CYS A 7 44.53 20.96 -1.76
CA CYS A 7 43.15 20.72 -1.34
C CYS A 7 42.67 21.92 -0.51
N LYS A 8 41.80 22.77 -1.08
CA LYS A 8 41.12 23.84 -0.34
C LYS A 8 40.00 23.20 0.53
N SER A 9 40.13 23.39 1.82
CA SER A 9 39.17 23.06 2.84
C SER A 9 37.78 23.62 2.55
N MET A 10 36.76 22.76 2.55
CA MET A 10 35.36 23.15 2.57
C MET A 10 35.02 23.72 3.96
N GLN A 11 35.06 25.02 4.12
CA GLN A 11 34.52 25.72 5.26
C GLN A 11 33.08 26.15 5.00
N GLY A 12 32.14 25.60 5.79
CA GLY A 12 30.99 26.28 6.31
C GLY A 12 29.92 26.78 5.32
N TRP A 13 29.04 25.90 4.86
CA TRP A 13 27.73 26.35 4.38
C TRP A 13 26.84 26.68 5.59
N ARG A 14 26.84 27.94 6.03
CA ARG A 14 25.77 28.49 6.86
C ARG A 14 24.64 28.89 5.91
N PHE A 15 23.53 28.13 5.94
CA PHE A 15 22.27 28.59 5.37
C PHE A 15 21.75 29.73 6.27
N GLY A 16 22.09 30.95 5.92
CA GLY A 16 21.47 32.14 6.47
C GLY A 16 20.07 32.27 5.87
N ILE A 17 19.06 32.23 6.70
CA ILE A 17 17.68 32.60 6.32
C ILE A 17 17.75 34.02 5.75
N THR A 18 17.33 34.19 4.50
CA THR A 18 17.38 35.51 3.85
C THR A 18 16.30 36.42 4.41
N LYS A 19 16.52 37.75 4.31
CA LYS A 19 15.50 38.74 4.73
C LYS A 19 14.18 38.55 3.97
N GLU A 20 14.20 38.00 2.76
CA GLU A 20 13.02 37.69 1.95
C GLU A 20 12.22 36.52 2.51
N GLU A 21 12.89 35.46 3.01
CA GLU A 21 12.19 34.32 3.67
C GLU A 21 11.51 34.75 4.97
N ILE A 22 12.17 35.64 5.76
CA ILE A 22 11.57 36.20 6.97
C ILE A 22 10.37 37.09 6.64
N THR A 23 10.40 37.78 5.49
CA THR A 23 9.29 38.64 5.04
C THR A 23 8.13 37.79 4.56
N LEU A 24 8.36 36.72 3.79
CA LEU A 24 7.35 35.76 3.35
C LEU A 24 6.67 35.03 4.53
N GLU A 25 7.43 34.60 5.53
CA GLU A 25 6.85 34.01 6.75
C GLU A 25 5.99 35.01 7.54
N LYS A 26 6.40 36.28 7.61
CA LYS A 26 5.61 37.33 8.24
C LYS A 26 4.35 37.67 7.45
N GLU A 27 4.43 37.74 6.12
CA GLU A 27 3.27 37.99 5.26
C GLU A 27 2.29 36.79 5.28
N MET A 28 2.78 35.55 5.25
CA MET A 28 1.96 34.35 5.42
C MET A 28 1.31 34.30 6.82
N SER A 29 2.04 34.69 7.85
CA SER A 29 1.48 34.82 9.21
C SER A 29 0.42 35.93 9.31
N PHE A 30 0.56 37.02 8.56
CA PHE A 30 -0.38 38.13 8.51
C PHE A 30 -1.65 37.80 7.72
N ILE A 31 -1.52 37.05 6.62
CA ILE A 31 -2.62 36.54 5.79
C ILE A 31 -3.42 35.51 6.59
N ASN A 32 -2.75 34.57 7.27
CA ASN A 32 -3.41 33.58 8.12
C ASN A 32 -4.21 34.20 9.28
N LYS A 33 -3.76 35.29 9.86
CA LYS A 33 -4.50 35.98 10.96
C LYS A 33 -5.73 36.75 10.49
N ARG A 34 -5.84 37.14 9.20
CA ARG A 34 -6.95 37.95 8.70
C ARG A 34 -8.06 37.16 8.00
N ILE A 35 -7.79 35.95 7.55
CA ILE A 35 -8.73 35.17 6.71
C ILE A 35 -9.42 34.06 7.50
N ILE A 36 -8.85 33.62 8.63
CA ILE A 36 -9.40 32.51 9.41
C ILE A 36 -9.91 33.02 10.74
N PRO A 37 -11.21 32.90 11.02
CA PRO A 37 -11.74 33.19 12.37
C PRO A 37 -11.03 32.32 13.41
N ASP A 38 -10.78 32.86 14.62
CA ASP A 38 -10.12 32.11 15.71
C ASP A 38 -10.82 30.77 16.03
N SER A 39 -12.12 30.70 15.81
CA SER A 39 -12.89 29.45 15.92
C SER A 39 -12.55 28.38 14.86
N ALA A 40 -12.00 28.75 13.72
CA ALA A 40 -11.63 27.83 12.66
C ALA A 40 -10.16 27.31 12.78
N GLY A 41 -9.35 27.94 13.63
CA GLY A 41 -7.94 27.60 13.84
C GLY A 41 -7.70 26.15 14.26
N PRO A 42 -8.49 25.53 15.15
CA PRO A 42 -8.37 24.11 15.49
C PRO A 42 -8.69 23.19 14.33
N LEU A 43 -9.74 23.49 13.55
CA LEU A 43 -10.16 22.70 12.39
C LEU A 43 -9.09 22.70 11.30
N PHE A 44 -8.49 23.86 11.00
CA PHE A 44 -7.40 23.96 10.03
C PHE A 44 -6.14 23.22 10.48
N ARG A 45 -5.83 23.21 11.77
CA ARG A 45 -4.73 22.42 12.31
C ARG A 45 -4.97 20.92 12.10
N GLN A 46 -6.15 20.44 12.47
CA GLN A 46 -6.51 19.03 12.28
C GLN A 46 -6.48 18.63 10.81
N ALA A 47 -6.97 19.48 9.90
CA ALA A 47 -6.90 19.21 8.46
C ALA A 47 -5.45 19.10 7.98
N LYS A 48 -4.57 20.01 8.41
CA LYS A 48 -3.15 19.98 8.05
C LYS A 48 -2.44 18.74 8.59
N GLU A 49 -2.67 18.40 9.85
CA GLU A 49 -2.12 17.18 10.47
C GLU A 49 -2.60 15.91 9.75
N PHE A 50 -3.85 15.90 9.31
CA PHE A 50 -4.38 14.80 8.50
C PHE A 50 -3.73 14.72 7.12
N ASP A 51 -3.52 15.85 6.45
CA ASP A 51 -2.83 15.90 5.15
C ASP A 51 -1.37 15.46 5.29
N GLU A 52 -0.68 15.83 6.35
CA GLU A 52 0.67 15.37 6.68
C GLU A 52 0.69 13.85 6.89
N LEU A 53 -0.27 13.30 7.63
CA LEU A 53 -0.40 11.85 7.81
C LEU A 53 -0.64 11.13 6.48
N MET A 54 -1.53 11.66 5.61
CA MET A 54 -1.80 11.07 4.29
C MET A 54 -0.56 11.13 3.37
N MET A 55 0.22 12.20 3.45
CA MET A 55 1.51 12.31 2.77
C MET A 55 2.48 11.23 3.25
N MET A 56 2.59 10.99 4.56
CA MET A 56 3.45 9.94 5.13
C MET A 56 3.06 8.54 4.61
N TYR A 57 1.76 8.22 4.57
CA TYR A 57 1.28 6.97 4.00
C TYR A 57 1.58 6.85 2.50
N ASN A 58 1.48 7.94 1.73
CA ASN A 58 1.88 7.95 0.33
C ASN A 58 3.38 7.66 0.15
N CYS A 59 4.23 8.20 1.02
CA CYS A 59 5.66 7.91 1.02
C CYS A 59 5.92 6.43 1.32
N ALA A 60 5.23 5.84 2.31
CA ALA A 60 5.35 4.43 2.63
C ALA A 60 4.93 3.50 1.46
N ILE A 61 3.89 3.88 0.72
CA ILE A 61 3.51 3.18 -0.51
C ILE A 61 4.68 3.19 -1.52
N ARG A 62 5.34 4.32 -1.71
CA ARG A 62 6.47 4.42 -2.65
C ARG A 62 7.62 3.51 -2.23
N GLU A 63 7.97 3.48 -0.94
CA GLU A 63 9.00 2.60 -0.41
C GLU A 63 8.72 1.12 -0.73
N ILE A 64 7.53 0.63 -0.43
CA ILE A 64 7.16 -0.77 -0.71
C ILE A 64 7.05 -1.02 -2.22
N LYS A 65 6.46 -0.10 -2.97
CA LYS A 65 6.31 -0.24 -4.42
C LYS A 65 7.67 -0.34 -5.11
N THR A 66 8.62 0.53 -4.77
CA THR A 66 9.98 0.49 -5.32
C THR A 66 10.67 -0.85 -5.01
N LYS A 67 10.53 -1.38 -3.78
CA LYS A 67 11.10 -2.68 -3.42
C LYS A 67 10.54 -3.82 -4.28
N LEU A 68 9.23 -3.81 -4.54
CA LEU A 68 8.58 -4.81 -5.39
C LEU A 68 9.00 -4.68 -6.86
N GLU A 69 9.12 -3.46 -7.38
CA GLU A 69 9.59 -3.19 -8.74
C GLU A 69 11.04 -3.66 -8.91
N VAL A 70 11.94 -3.32 -7.98
CA VAL A 70 13.33 -3.78 -7.98
C VAL A 70 13.43 -5.31 -7.94
N LEU A 71 12.60 -5.98 -7.11
CA LEU A 71 12.54 -7.45 -7.08
C LEU A 71 12.13 -8.03 -8.44
N ASN A 72 11.11 -7.46 -9.06
CA ASN A 72 10.63 -7.92 -10.37
C ASN A 72 11.68 -7.72 -11.46
N ASP A 73 12.36 -6.59 -11.47
CA ASP A 73 13.45 -6.28 -12.41
C ASP A 73 14.63 -7.24 -12.22
N GLU A 74 15.04 -7.49 -10.97
CA GLU A 74 16.10 -8.45 -10.64
C GLU A 74 15.77 -9.85 -11.14
N LEU A 75 14.55 -10.34 -10.89
CA LEU A 75 14.11 -11.67 -11.31
C LEU A 75 14.01 -11.77 -12.82
N SER A 76 13.59 -10.69 -13.51
CA SER A 76 13.55 -10.64 -14.97
C SER A 76 14.94 -10.83 -15.58
N VAL A 77 15.93 -10.09 -15.07
CA VAL A 77 17.29 -10.09 -15.63
C VAL A 77 18.07 -11.35 -15.26
N ARG A 78 18.01 -11.78 -13.99
CA ARG A 78 18.83 -12.89 -13.51
C ARG A 78 18.25 -14.26 -13.83
N TYR A 79 16.93 -14.39 -13.85
CA TYR A 79 16.25 -15.68 -13.94
C TYR A 79 15.28 -15.76 -15.12
N ASN A 80 15.23 -14.73 -15.99
CA ASN A 80 14.29 -14.63 -17.10
C ASN A 80 12.83 -14.89 -16.67
N ARG A 81 12.46 -14.36 -15.48
CA ARG A 81 11.17 -14.60 -14.82
C ARG A 81 10.57 -13.28 -14.36
N ASN A 82 9.33 -13.01 -14.77
CA ASN A 82 8.53 -11.87 -14.32
C ASN A 82 7.34 -12.38 -13.51
N PRO A 83 7.46 -12.53 -12.18
CA PRO A 83 6.36 -13.05 -11.37
C PRO A 83 5.22 -12.03 -11.21
N ILE A 84 5.50 -10.74 -11.36
CA ILE A 84 4.54 -9.65 -11.15
C ILE A 84 4.07 -9.11 -12.48
N GLU A 85 2.76 -9.18 -12.73
CA GLU A 85 2.12 -8.58 -13.90
C GLU A 85 1.98 -7.07 -13.73
N PHE A 86 1.41 -6.62 -12.59
CA PHE A 86 1.32 -5.19 -12.27
C PHE A 86 1.17 -4.94 -10.77
N ILE A 87 1.47 -3.70 -10.38
CA ILE A 87 1.33 -3.20 -9.01
C ILE A 87 0.39 -2.00 -9.01
N LYS A 88 -0.71 -2.09 -8.26
CA LYS A 88 -1.61 -0.97 -7.99
C LYS A 88 -1.48 -0.53 -6.54
N SER A 89 -1.58 0.77 -6.30
CA SER A 89 -1.59 1.33 -4.95
C SER A 89 -2.76 2.27 -4.75
N ARG A 90 -3.20 2.39 -3.51
CA ARG A 90 -4.24 3.35 -3.14
C ARG A 90 -4.05 3.83 -1.70
N ILE A 91 -4.41 5.09 -1.47
CA ILE A 91 -4.72 5.60 -0.14
C ILE A 91 -6.23 5.49 0.08
N LYS A 92 -6.61 5.06 1.27
CA LYS A 92 -8.02 4.99 1.68
C LYS A 92 -8.59 6.40 1.79
N LYS A 93 -9.77 6.60 1.21
CA LYS A 93 -10.44 7.92 1.23
C LYS A 93 -10.77 8.35 2.66
N PRO A 94 -10.69 9.65 3.00
CA PRO A 94 -10.96 10.16 4.36
C PRO A 94 -12.29 9.70 4.93
N ILE A 95 -13.36 9.75 4.13
CA ILE A 95 -14.68 9.27 4.54
C ILE A 95 -14.68 7.77 4.88
N SER A 96 -13.92 6.96 4.13
CA SER A 96 -13.82 5.52 4.38
C SER A 96 -12.98 5.20 5.63
N ILE A 97 -12.04 6.09 5.99
CA ILE A 97 -11.28 6.01 7.25
C ILE A 97 -12.21 6.31 8.41
N ALA A 98 -12.96 7.42 8.35
CA ALA A 98 -13.92 7.82 9.38
C ALA A 98 -14.98 6.73 9.62
N ASN A 99 -15.63 6.24 8.55
CA ASN A 99 -16.63 5.19 8.65
C ASN A 99 -16.08 3.91 9.28
N LYS A 100 -14.82 3.55 8.98
CA LYS A 100 -14.19 2.36 9.55
C LYS A 100 -13.87 2.50 11.02
N LEU A 101 -13.46 3.69 11.48
CA LEU A 101 -13.28 3.96 12.91
C LEU A 101 -14.61 3.92 13.64
N GLN A 102 -15.64 4.59 13.10
CA GLN A 102 -16.99 4.59 13.69
C GLN A 102 -17.60 3.19 13.78
N SER A 103 -17.46 2.36 12.73
CA SER A 103 -17.95 0.96 12.76
C SER A 103 -17.26 0.08 13.81
N ARG A 104 -16.07 0.50 14.28
CA ARG A 104 -15.34 -0.14 15.39
C ARG A 104 -15.58 0.49 16.75
N GLY A 105 -16.46 1.51 16.83
CA GLY A 105 -16.73 2.25 18.06
C GLY A 105 -15.55 3.13 18.51
N LEU A 106 -14.66 3.51 17.58
CA LEU A 106 -13.49 4.33 17.88
C LEU A 106 -13.75 5.80 17.51
N GLU A 107 -13.10 6.70 18.27
CA GLU A 107 -13.10 8.13 17.96
C GLU A 107 -12.41 8.39 16.61
N VAL A 108 -12.95 9.35 15.84
CA VAL A 108 -12.35 9.78 14.58
C VAL A 108 -11.24 10.79 14.88
N SER A 109 -10.04 10.29 15.14
CA SER A 109 -8.84 11.08 15.45
C SER A 109 -7.63 10.52 14.72
N ILE A 110 -6.56 11.32 14.58
CA ILE A 110 -5.28 10.90 13.97
C ILE A 110 -4.68 9.72 14.75
N ASP A 111 -4.70 9.80 16.07
CA ASP A 111 -4.20 8.73 16.93
C ASP A 111 -4.97 7.43 16.74
N SER A 112 -6.29 7.52 16.58
CA SER A 112 -7.11 6.35 16.28
C SER A 112 -6.78 5.74 14.91
N VAL A 113 -6.49 6.56 13.89
CA VAL A 113 -6.05 6.10 12.58
C VAL A 113 -4.74 5.33 12.68
N VAL A 114 -3.73 5.95 13.29
CA VAL A 114 -2.37 5.38 13.39
C VAL A 114 -2.36 4.08 14.22
N ASN A 115 -3.11 4.04 15.32
CA ASN A 115 -3.06 2.91 16.23
C ASN A 115 -3.95 1.74 15.81
N ASN A 116 -5.07 1.99 15.13
CA ASN A 116 -6.11 0.99 14.91
C ASN A 116 -6.32 0.60 13.45
N LEU A 117 -5.78 1.34 12.47
CA LEU A 117 -5.95 1.02 11.06
C LEU A 117 -4.64 0.59 10.40
N ASN A 118 -4.66 -0.59 9.78
CA ASN A 118 -3.50 -1.13 9.05
C ASN A 118 -3.65 -1.03 7.53
N ASP A 119 -4.79 -0.54 7.02
CA ASP A 119 -5.17 -0.53 5.61
C ASP A 119 -5.42 0.88 5.04
N VAL A 120 -4.84 1.89 5.66
CA VAL A 120 -4.86 3.28 5.15
C VAL A 120 -4.04 3.38 3.88
N ALA A 121 -2.82 2.85 3.91
CA ALA A 121 -1.97 2.64 2.75
C ALA A 121 -2.14 1.21 2.25
N GLY A 122 -2.52 1.02 1.00
CA GLY A 122 -2.74 -0.28 0.39
C GLY A 122 -1.97 -0.45 -0.92
N ILE A 123 -1.34 -1.61 -1.09
CA ILE A 123 -0.71 -2.03 -2.34
C ILE A 123 -1.34 -3.35 -2.75
N ARG A 124 -1.68 -3.45 -4.03
CA ARG A 124 -2.12 -4.69 -4.65
C ARG A 124 -1.09 -5.12 -5.69
N VAL A 125 -0.58 -6.32 -5.52
CA VAL A 125 0.38 -6.97 -6.40
C VAL A 125 -0.35 -8.09 -7.12
N ILE A 126 -0.31 -8.07 -8.44
CA ILE A 126 -0.91 -9.12 -9.25
C ILE A 126 0.20 -9.96 -9.85
N CYS A 127 0.15 -11.26 -9.55
CA CYS A 127 1.08 -12.25 -10.02
C CYS A 127 0.44 -13.14 -11.10
N TYR A 128 1.27 -13.79 -11.92
CA TYR A 128 0.77 -14.70 -12.94
C TYR A 128 0.27 -16.01 -12.32
N PHE A 129 0.98 -16.57 -11.34
CA PHE A 129 0.71 -17.89 -10.78
C PHE A 129 0.67 -17.88 -9.25
N ILE A 130 0.11 -18.95 -8.68
CA ILE A 130 -0.08 -19.07 -7.22
C ILE A 130 1.26 -19.08 -6.47
N ASP A 131 2.27 -19.79 -6.97
CA ASP A 131 3.59 -19.86 -6.35
C ASP A 131 4.29 -18.51 -6.35
N ASP A 132 4.11 -17.71 -7.41
CA ASP A 132 4.66 -16.37 -7.50
C ASP A 132 4.19 -15.47 -6.34
N ILE A 133 2.95 -15.67 -5.87
CA ILE A 133 2.40 -14.94 -4.71
C ILE A 133 3.26 -15.18 -3.48
N TYR A 134 3.55 -16.46 -3.19
CA TYR A 134 4.30 -16.82 -1.98
C TYR A 134 5.78 -16.45 -2.09
N ASP A 135 6.37 -16.55 -3.29
CA ASP A 135 7.75 -16.16 -3.52
C ASP A 135 7.93 -14.65 -3.36
N VAL A 136 7.08 -13.84 -3.98
CA VAL A 136 7.09 -12.38 -3.82
C VAL A 136 6.88 -11.98 -2.35
N ALA A 137 5.95 -12.63 -1.66
CA ALA A 137 5.70 -12.39 -0.24
C ALA A 137 6.93 -12.69 0.62
N LYS A 138 7.59 -13.84 0.40
CA LYS A 138 8.82 -14.23 1.12
C LYS A 138 9.96 -13.24 0.85
N MET A 139 10.18 -12.87 -0.41
CA MET A 139 11.24 -11.93 -0.79
C MET A 139 11.03 -10.55 -0.19
N LEU A 140 9.79 -10.05 -0.17
CA LEU A 140 9.47 -8.79 0.49
C LEU A 140 9.70 -8.86 2.00
N ALA A 141 9.25 -9.94 2.65
CA ALA A 141 9.39 -10.12 4.10
C ALA A 141 10.85 -10.32 4.57
N ARG A 142 11.78 -10.71 3.66
CA ARG A 142 13.20 -10.87 3.94
C ARG A 142 14.00 -9.57 3.83
N LYS A 143 13.41 -8.46 3.40
CA LYS A 143 14.13 -7.17 3.35
C LYS A 143 14.38 -6.65 4.75
N ASP A 144 15.60 -6.22 5.03
CA ASP A 144 16.06 -5.81 6.37
C ASP A 144 15.26 -4.64 6.95
N ASP A 145 14.72 -3.80 6.08
CA ASP A 145 13.94 -2.63 6.44
C ASP A 145 12.42 -2.84 6.34
N VAL A 146 11.97 -4.07 6.13
CA VAL A 146 10.54 -4.43 6.10
C VAL A 146 10.21 -5.36 7.25
N LYS A 147 9.43 -4.87 8.21
CA LYS A 147 8.96 -5.68 9.32
C LYS A 147 7.58 -6.25 9.03
N LEU A 148 7.48 -7.56 8.94
CA LEU A 148 6.21 -8.27 8.81
C LEU A 148 5.47 -8.26 10.15
N LEU A 149 4.24 -7.72 10.17
CA LEU A 149 3.40 -7.63 11.37
C LEU A 149 2.32 -8.71 11.40
N GLU A 150 1.66 -8.96 10.27
CA GLU A 150 0.54 -9.91 10.17
C GLU A 150 0.47 -10.51 8.77
N VAL A 151 0.04 -11.78 8.69
CA VAL A 151 -0.28 -12.46 7.43
C VAL A 151 -1.67 -13.08 7.54
N LYS A 152 -2.52 -12.84 6.54
CA LYS A 152 -3.82 -13.52 6.36
C LYS A 152 -3.83 -14.22 5.02
N ASP A 153 -3.79 -15.54 5.05
CA ASP A 153 -3.79 -16.35 3.84
C ASP A 153 -5.22 -16.80 3.48
N TYR A 154 -5.88 -15.95 2.69
CA TYR A 154 -7.20 -16.27 2.14
C TYR A 154 -7.13 -17.13 0.86
N ILE A 155 -5.95 -17.55 0.43
CA ILE A 155 -5.79 -18.52 -0.65
C ILE A 155 -6.05 -19.92 -0.09
N ARG A 156 -5.39 -20.23 1.04
CA ARG A 156 -5.57 -21.50 1.76
C ARG A 156 -6.89 -21.57 2.54
N ASN A 157 -7.31 -20.45 3.12
CA ASN A 157 -8.54 -20.33 3.91
C ASN A 157 -9.44 -19.23 3.31
N PRO A 158 -10.14 -19.49 2.19
CA PRO A 158 -10.99 -18.51 1.53
C PRO A 158 -12.06 -17.95 2.45
N LYS A 159 -12.47 -16.70 2.22
CA LYS A 159 -13.62 -16.15 2.91
C LYS A 159 -14.90 -16.87 2.48
N GLU A 160 -15.97 -16.72 3.27
CA GLU A 160 -17.27 -17.34 3.01
C GLU A 160 -17.84 -17.07 1.61
N ASN A 161 -17.59 -15.87 1.08
CA ASN A 161 -17.98 -15.49 -0.28
C ASN A 161 -17.07 -16.04 -1.39
N GLY A 162 -16.03 -16.81 -1.05
CA GLY A 162 -15.07 -17.36 -2.02
C GLY A 162 -13.86 -16.45 -2.33
N TYR A 163 -13.75 -15.27 -1.69
CA TYR A 163 -12.62 -14.37 -1.88
C TYR A 163 -11.27 -15.00 -1.53
N ARG A 164 -10.28 -14.85 -2.42
CA ARG A 164 -8.91 -15.33 -2.25
C ARG A 164 -7.90 -14.20 -2.44
N SER A 165 -6.91 -14.15 -1.57
CA SER A 165 -5.75 -13.24 -1.64
C SER A 165 -4.81 -13.57 -0.49
N LEU A 166 -3.51 -13.34 -0.64
CA LEU A 166 -2.57 -13.26 0.46
C LEU A 166 -2.50 -11.80 0.92
N HIS A 167 -2.80 -11.55 2.20
CA HIS A 167 -2.69 -10.21 2.81
C HIS A 167 -1.51 -10.19 3.78
N MET A 168 -0.67 -9.18 3.65
CA MET A 168 0.43 -8.90 4.56
C MET A 168 0.26 -7.50 5.12
N ILE A 169 0.39 -7.33 6.42
CA ILE A 169 0.60 -6.03 7.04
C ILE A 169 2.10 -5.90 7.29
N VAL A 170 2.71 -4.94 6.65
CA VAL A 170 4.13 -4.65 6.80
C VAL A 170 4.34 -3.26 7.36
N GLU A 171 5.44 -3.09 8.11
CA GLU A 171 5.90 -1.79 8.58
C GLU A 171 7.23 -1.48 7.91
N VAL A 172 7.34 -0.28 7.35
CA VAL A 172 8.53 0.20 6.64
C VAL A 172 8.94 1.56 7.16
N PRO A 173 10.25 1.83 7.35
CA PRO A 173 10.75 3.14 7.72
C PRO A 173 10.66 4.10 6.54
N VAL A 174 10.13 5.27 6.78
CA VAL A 174 10.15 6.41 5.85
C VAL A 174 11.03 7.48 6.44
N PHE A 175 11.99 7.96 5.66
CA PHE A 175 12.96 8.97 6.10
C PHE A 175 12.52 10.35 5.60
N PHE A 176 12.06 11.18 6.53
CA PHE A 176 11.72 12.57 6.28
C PHE A 176 12.90 13.47 6.63
N SER A 177 12.80 14.76 6.27
CA SER A 177 13.89 15.74 6.49
C SER A 177 14.35 15.86 7.94
N LYS A 178 13.47 15.62 8.90
CA LYS A 178 13.75 15.82 10.34
C LYS A 178 13.72 14.52 11.16
N ALA A 179 13.04 13.50 10.69
CA ALA A 179 12.82 12.27 11.45
C ALA A 179 12.58 11.06 10.56
N LYS A 180 12.88 9.88 11.09
CA LYS A 180 12.43 8.60 10.55
C LYS A 180 11.09 8.23 11.19
N GLN A 181 10.12 7.83 10.37
CA GLN A 181 8.81 7.35 10.83
C GLN A 181 8.53 5.96 10.27
N ASN A 182 8.15 5.03 11.15
CA ASN A 182 7.68 3.71 10.71
C ASN A 182 6.22 3.77 10.33
N MET A 183 5.91 3.30 9.12
CA MET A 183 4.56 3.37 8.55
C MET A 183 4.06 1.99 8.17
N ARG A 184 2.77 1.72 8.43
CA ARG A 184 2.13 0.45 8.06
C ARG A 184 1.54 0.52 6.67
N VAL A 185 1.72 -0.57 5.91
CA VAL A 185 1.17 -0.76 4.58
C VAL A 185 0.53 -2.14 4.49
N GLU A 186 -0.70 -2.21 4.00
CA GLU A 186 -1.34 -3.47 3.63
C GLU A 186 -0.90 -3.86 2.21
N VAL A 187 -0.28 -5.02 2.05
CA VAL A 187 0.10 -5.60 0.76
C VAL A 187 -0.80 -6.78 0.48
N GLN A 188 -1.63 -6.68 -0.56
CA GLN A 188 -2.51 -7.73 -1.05
C GLN A 188 -1.90 -8.35 -2.29
N ILE A 189 -1.59 -9.63 -2.26
CA ILE A 189 -0.98 -10.36 -3.38
C ILE A 189 -1.98 -11.37 -3.90
N ARG A 190 -2.21 -11.39 -5.21
CA ARG A 190 -3.22 -12.21 -5.90
C ARG A 190 -2.70 -12.69 -7.25
N THR A 191 -3.32 -13.73 -7.80
CA THR A 191 -3.21 -14.01 -9.22
C THR A 191 -4.13 -13.09 -10.04
N ILE A 192 -3.93 -13.06 -11.36
CA ILE A 192 -4.82 -12.40 -12.31
C ILE A 192 -6.25 -12.91 -12.12
N ALA A 193 -6.44 -14.22 -11.97
CA ALA A 193 -7.75 -14.85 -11.81
C ALA A 193 -8.44 -14.45 -10.50
N MET A 194 -7.70 -14.37 -9.40
CA MET A 194 -8.21 -13.89 -8.11
C MET A 194 -8.60 -12.41 -8.19
N ASP A 195 -7.82 -11.56 -8.87
CA ASP A 195 -8.15 -10.13 -9.01
C ASP A 195 -9.34 -9.90 -9.94
N PHE A 196 -9.48 -10.70 -10.99
CA PHE A 196 -10.65 -10.70 -11.87
C PHE A 196 -11.93 -10.90 -11.07
N TRP A 197 -12.03 -12.01 -10.31
CA TRP A 197 -13.22 -12.29 -9.50
C TRP A 197 -13.47 -11.21 -8.44
N ALA A 198 -12.44 -10.83 -7.68
CA ALA A 198 -12.59 -9.84 -6.61
C ALA A 198 -13.00 -8.46 -7.11
N SER A 199 -12.59 -8.09 -8.33
CA SER A 199 -12.94 -6.81 -8.93
C SER A 199 -14.40 -6.80 -9.41
N LEU A 200 -14.88 -7.91 -9.99
CA LEU A 200 -16.26 -8.03 -10.44
C LEU A 200 -17.23 -8.16 -9.26
N GLU A 201 -16.92 -8.98 -8.27
CA GLU A 201 -17.72 -9.13 -7.05
C GLU A 201 -17.92 -7.78 -6.34
N HIS A 202 -16.82 -7.04 -6.15
CA HIS A 202 -16.88 -5.70 -5.56
C HIS A 202 -17.73 -4.72 -6.40
N GLN A 203 -17.63 -4.79 -7.73
CA GLN A 203 -18.41 -3.92 -8.63
C GLN A 203 -19.92 -4.23 -8.57
N LEU A 204 -20.27 -5.52 -8.50
CA LEU A 204 -21.65 -5.96 -8.40
C LEU A 204 -22.26 -5.56 -7.04
N ARG A 205 -21.53 -5.77 -5.93
CA ARG A 205 -22.00 -5.38 -4.60
C ARG A 205 -22.13 -3.88 -4.41
N TYR A 206 -21.18 -3.10 -4.96
CA TYR A 206 -21.17 -1.64 -4.77
C TYR A 206 -22.23 -0.91 -5.55
N LYS A 207 -22.56 -1.35 -6.79
CA LYS A 207 -23.54 -0.66 -7.68
C LYS A 207 -24.99 -0.93 -7.34
N LYS A 208 -25.27 -2.07 -6.72
CA LYS A 208 -26.61 -2.41 -6.24
C LYS A 208 -26.40 -2.99 -4.85
N ASN A 209 -27.05 -2.44 -3.82
CA ASN A 209 -27.13 -3.11 -2.54
C ASN A 209 -27.73 -4.50 -2.80
N ILE A 210 -26.88 -5.51 -3.05
CA ILE A 210 -27.32 -6.87 -3.34
C ILE A 210 -28.22 -7.37 -2.20
N GLU A 211 -27.99 -6.88 -0.97
CA GLU A 211 -28.79 -7.15 0.22
C GLU A 211 -30.27 -6.74 0.07
N ASP A 212 -30.57 -5.76 -0.81
CA ASP A 212 -31.93 -5.28 -1.07
C ASP A 212 -32.63 -6.04 -2.23
N ILE A 213 -31.95 -7.02 -2.86
CA ILE A 213 -32.50 -7.81 -3.98
C ILE A 213 -33.18 -9.07 -3.42
N LYS A 214 -34.38 -9.39 -3.94
CA LYS A 214 -35.16 -10.56 -3.50
C LYS A 214 -34.40 -11.91 -3.54
N ASP A 215 -33.42 -12.05 -4.43
CA ASP A 215 -32.65 -13.28 -4.66
C ASP A 215 -31.18 -13.13 -4.20
N SER A 216 -30.91 -12.32 -3.17
CA SER A 216 -29.57 -11.98 -2.71
C SER A 216 -28.74 -13.18 -2.25
N GLU A 217 -29.38 -14.18 -1.64
CA GLU A 217 -28.72 -15.41 -1.18
C GLU A 217 -28.31 -16.29 -2.36
N ASP A 218 -29.17 -16.44 -3.38
CA ASP A 218 -28.87 -17.21 -4.58
C ASP A 218 -27.73 -16.57 -5.38
N ILE A 219 -27.74 -15.23 -5.54
CA ILE A 219 -26.67 -14.48 -6.19
C ILE A 219 -25.34 -14.64 -5.45
N SER A 220 -25.35 -14.60 -4.12
CA SER A 220 -24.17 -14.79 -3.29
C SER A 220 -23.60 -16.21 -3.45
N LEU A 221 -24.47 -17.22 -3.53
CA LEU A 221 -24.08 -18.62 -3.78
C LEU A 221 -23.49 -18.79 -5.19
N GLU A 222 -24.08 -18.18 -6.20
CA GLU A 222 -23.56 -18.21 -7.57
C GLU A 222 -22.19 -17.54 -7.67
N LEU A 223 -22.00 -16.38 -7.03
CA LEU A 223 -20.70 -15.71 -6.96
C LEU A 223 -19.64 -16.60 -6.29
N LYS A 224 -20.00 -17.32 -5.23
CA LYS A 224 -19.12 -18.29 -4.59
C LYS A 224 -18.76 -19.44 -5.52
N LYS A 225 -19.73 -20.02 -6.23
CA LYS A 225 -19.47 -21.08 -7.23
C LYS A 225 -18.53 -20.58 -8.34
N CYS A 226 -18.71 -19.34 -8.81
CA CYS A 226 -17.78 -18.72 -9.76
C CYS A 226 -16.36 -18.61 -9.18
N ALA A 227 -16.21 -18.24 -7.91
CA ALA A 227 -14.91 -18.19 -7.25
C ALA A 227 -14.22 -19.56 -7.18
N GLU A 228 -14.98 -20.63 -6.98
CA GLU A 228 -14.48 -22.01 -6.92
C GLU A 228 -13.99 -22.47 -8.31
N VAL A 229 -14.77 -22.23 -9.38
CA VAL A 229 -14.38 -22.54 -10.76
C VAL A 229 -13.12 -21.77 -11.17
N ILE A 230 -13.03 -20.50 -10.81
CA ILE A 230 -11.86 -19.65 -11.09
C ILE A 230 -10.63 -20.19 -10.35
N ALA A 231 -10.77 -20.60 -9.09
CA ALA A 231 -9.67 -21.15 -8.31
C ALA A 231 -9.19 -22.51 -8.88
N ASP A 232 -10.10 -23.37 -9.34
CA ASP A 232 -9.74 -24.62 -10.02
C ASP A 232 -8.99 -24.35 -11.31
N THR A 233 -9.43 -23.36 -12.09
CA THR A 233 -8.75 -22.94 -13.33
C THR A 233 -7.35 -22.39 -13.04
N ASP A 234 -7.20 -21.58 -12.00
CA ASP A 234 -5.92 -21.01 -11.58
C ASP A 234 -4.93 -22.13 -11.18
N CYS A 235 -5.37 -23.13 -10.42
CA CYS A 235 -4.59 -24.33 -10.11
C CYS A 235 -4.21 -25.14 -11.36
N LYS A 236 -5.12 -25.29 -12.32
CA LYS A 236 -4.82 -25.98 -13.60
C LYS A 236 -3.76 -25.25 -14.41
N MET A 237 -3.82 -23.92 -14.45
CA MET A 237 -2.79 -23.10 -15.12
C MET A 237 -1.43 -23.24 -14.44
N GLN A 238 -1.39 -23.28 -13.12
CA GLN A 238 -0.18 -23.58 -12.33
C GLN A 238 0.41 -24.95 -12.72
N ASN A 239 -0.41 -26.00 -12.75
CA ASN A 239 0.04 -27.36 -13.13
C ASN A 239 0.54 -27.45 -14.60
N ILE A 240 -0.09 -26.71 -15.53
CA ILE A 240 0.37 -26.64 -16.91
C ILE A 240 1.76 -26.01 -16.98
N ARG A 241 1.98 -24.90 -16.25
CA ARG A 241 3.26 -24.24 -16.13
C ARG A 241 4.35 -25.20 -15.66
N GLU A 242 4.09 -25.96 -14.59
CA GLU A 242 5.04 -26.94 -14.03
C GLU A 242 5.40 -28.04 -15.06
N ARG A 243 4.40 -28.53 -15.81
CA ARG A 243 4.60 -29.56 -16.86
C ARG A 243 5.40 -29.05 -18.04
N ILE A 244 5.32 -27.76 -18.37
CA ILE A 244 6.11 -27.15 -19.46
C ILE A 244 7.58 -26.99 -19.03
N GLY A 245 7.90 -27.13 -17.76
CA GLY A 245 9.28 -27.06 -17.26
C GLY A 245 9.88 -25.65 -17.32
N VAL A 246 9.03 -24.61 -17.31
CA VAL A 246 9.45 -23.20 -17.47
C VAL A 246 10.20 -22.65 -16.23
N PHE A 247 10.48 -23.48 -15.21
CA PHE A 247 11.03 -22.97 -13.94
C PHE A 247 12.20 -23.73 -13.39
N THR A 248 13.30 -23.02 -13.27
CA THR A 248 14.35 -23.27 -12.29
C THR A 248 13.91 -22.69 -10.96
N GLU A 249 13.97 -23.48 -9.89
CA GLU A 249 13.63 -23.09 -8.53
C GLU A 249 14.46 -21.88 -8.10
N LEU A 250 13.80 -20.91 -7.48
CA LEU A 250 14.45 -19.85 -6.72
C LEU A 250 14.84 -20.41 -5.34
N THR A 251 15.99 -21.07 -5.26
CA THR A 251 16.60 -21.49 -3.98
C THR A 251 17.32 -20.34 -3.29
#